data_2e6a4f246b665c88160e790b959eaabe
#
_entry.id   2e6a4f246b665c88160e790b959eaabe
#
_cell.length_a   1.000
_cell.length_b   1.000
_cell.length_c   1.000
_cell.angle_alpha   90.00
_cell.angle_beta   90.00
_cell.angle_gamma   90.00
#
_symmetry.space_group_name_H-M   'P 1'
#
loop_
_entity.id
_entity.type
_entity.pdbx_description
1 polymer ?
#
loop_
_entity_poly.entity_id
_entity_poly.type
_entity_poly.pdbx_seq_one_letter_code
_entity_poly.pdbx_strand_id
1 'polypeptide(L)'
;MCGVVGIVSRSEVAPMIYDGLTLLQHRGQDAAGIATSDSESFHLRKQLGLVRDVFREQHMLSLRGSMGIGHVRYPTAGSQDRELAQPMYVNSPYGISISHNGNLTLSLIHI
;
A
#
# COMPACT_ATOMS: atom_id res chain seq x y z
N MET A 1 14.39 -2.57 -4.90
CA MET A 1 13.93 -1.27 -4.39
C MET A 1 12.42 -1.18 -4.46
N CYS A 2 11.82 -0.54 -3.49
CA CYS A 2 10.36 -0.35 -3.45
C CYS A 2 9.99 1.07 -3.88
N GLY A 3 8.71 1.32 -4.06
CA GLY A 3 8.18 2.65 -4.30
C GLY A 3 7.08 2.96 -3.31
N VAL A 4 7.06 4.17 -2.80
CA VAL A 4 6.10 4.63 -1.80
C VAL A 4 5.48 5.94 -2.26
N VAL A 5 4.15 6.05 -2.12
CA VAL A 5 3.41 7.27 -2.43
C VAL A 5 2.51 7.59 -1.24
N GLY A 6 2.48 8.85 -0.83
CA GLY A 6 1.53 9.32 0.17
C GLY A 6 0.83 10.57 -0.32
N ILE A 7 -0.47 10.67 -0.15
CA ILE A 7 -1.26 11.79 -0.63
C ILE A 7 -2.29 12.17 0.41
N VAL A 8 -2.42 13.48 0.64
CA VAL A 8 -3.51 14.10 1.39
C VAL A 8 -4.16 15.12 0.47
N SER A 9 -5.47 15.06 0.33
CA SER A 9 -6.21 15.92 -0.59
C SER A 9 -7.57 16.28 -0.03
N ARG A 10 -8.30 17.10 -0.74
CA ARG A 10 -9.70 17.37 -0.44
C ARG A 10 -10.66 16.46 -1.20
N SER A 11 -10.14 15.63 -2.10
CA SER A 11 -10.91 14.68 -2.88
C SER A 11 -10.38 13.28 -2.66
N GLU A 12 -11.01 12.30 -3.27
CA GLU A 12 -10.58 10.90 -3.18
C GLU A 12 -9.18 10.73 -3.70
N VAL A 13 -8.31 10.06 -2.92
CA VAL A 13 -6.89 9.95 -3.24
C VAL A 13 -6.53 8.65 -3.95
N ALA A 14 -7.38 7.62 -3.91
CA ALA A 14 -7.03 6.32 -4.49
C ALA A 14 -6.66 6.41 -5.97
N PRO A 15 -7.39 7.15 -6.82
CA PRO A 15 -7.00 7.27 -8.23
C PRO A 15 -5.62 7.91 -8.40
N MET A 16 -5.30 8.92 -7.60
CA MET A 16 -4.00 9.58 -7.66
C MET A 16 -2.88 8.66 -7.18
N ILE A 17 -3.14 7.89 -6.12
CA ILE A 17 -2.17 6.92 -5.63
C ILE A 17 -1.93 5.83 -6.68
N TYR A 18 -3.00 5.34 -7.31
CA TYR A 18 -2.91 4.36 -8.38
C TYR A 18 -2.00 4.87 -9.50
N ASP A 19 -2.22 6.09 -9.97
CA ASP A 19 -1.40 6.69 -11.00
C ASP A 19 0.05 6.81 -10.57
N GLY A 20 0.28 7.23 -9.33
CA GLY A 20 1.64 7.33 -8.78
C GLY A 20 2.33 5.97 -8.72
N LEU A 21 1.62 4.93 -8.27
CA LEU A 21 2.18 3.58 -8.22
C LEU A 21 2.46 3.03 -9.62
N THR A 22 1.63 3.37 -10.59
CA THR A 22 1.87 2.96 -11.98
C THR A 22 3.17 3.56 -12.50
N LEU A 23 3.44 4.82 -12.17
CA LEU A 23 4.72 5.46 -12.52
C LEU A 23 5.90 4.83 -11.80
N LEU A 24 5.69 4.31 -10.59
CA LEU A 24 6.74 3.69 -9.79
C LEU A 24 6.85 2.18 -10.01
N GLN A 25 6.06 1.61 -10.92
CA GLN A 25 6.00 0.16 -11.10
C GLN A 25 7.36 -0.47 -11.41
N HIS A 26 8.25 0.29 -12.06
CA HIS A 26 9.61 -0.20 -12.35
C HIS A 26 10.43 -0.44 -11.08
N ARG A 27 10.02 0.10 -9.94
CA ARG A 27 10.71 -0.08 -8.65
C ARG A 27 10.19 -1.30 -7.88
N GLY A 28 9.03 -1.83 -8.24
CA GLY A 28 8.49 -2.99 -7.56
C GLY A 28 7.42 -3.66 -8.38
N GLN A 29 7.60 -4.95 -8.65
CA GLN A 29 6.71 -5.72 -9.53
C GLN A 29 6.17 -6.97 -8.85
N ASP A 30 6.44 -7.14 -7.56
CA ASP A 30 6.11 -8.32 -6.79
C ASP A 30 4.74 -8.20 -6.11
N ALA A 31 4.48 -7.05 -5.52
CA ALA A 31 3.24 -6.80 -4.81
C ALA A 31 2.92 -5.32 -4.84
N ALA A 32 1.66 -5.00 -4.68
CA ALA A 32 1.18 -3.62 -4.62
C ALA A 32 0.09 -3.51 -3.56
N GLY A 33 0.02 -2.35 -2.92
CA GLY A 33 -0.99 -2.09 -1.92
C GLY A 33 -1.33 -0.61 -1.81
N ILE A 34 -2.57 -0.34 -1.46
CA ILE A 34 -3.06 1.00 -1.17
C ILE A 34 -3.89 0.94 0.11
N ALA A 35 -3.62 1.86 1.02
CA ALA A 35 -4.44 2.09 2.19
C ALA A 35 -4.94 3.51 2.15
N THR A 36 -6.24 3.70 2.34
CA THR A 36 -6.85 5.02 2.40
C THR A 36 -7.60 5.18 3.70
N SER A 37 -7.85 6.41 4.06
CA SER A 37 -8.62 6.72 5.26
C SER A 37 -9.61 7.84 4.95
N ASP A 38 -10.85 7.61 5.32
CA ASP A 38 -11.83 8.67 5.47
C ASP A 38 -11.88 9.06 6.96
N SER A 39 -12.83 9.89 7.36
CA SER A 39 -12.90 10.35 8.75
C SER A 39 -13.27 9.25 9.73
N GLU A 40 -13.71 8.10 9.29
CA GLU A 40 -14.27 7.06 10.15
C GLU A 40 -13.53 5.74 10.10
N SER A 41 -12.93 5.38 8.95
CA SER A 41 -12.36 4.04 8.79
C SER A 41 -11.20 4.04 7.82
N PHE A 42 -10.42 2.96 7.90
CA PHE A 42 -9.39 2.63 6.93
C PHE A 42 -9.92 1.67 5.88
N HIS A 43 -9.41 1.79 4.68
CA HIS A 43 -9.67 0.87 3.58
C HIS A 43 -8.33 0.40 3.05
N LEU A 44 -8.18 -0.90 2.91
CA LEU A 44 -6.91 -1.51 2.51
C LEU A 44 -7.13 -2.55 1.42
N ARG A 45 -6.34 -2.46 0.37
CA ARG A 45 -6.24 -3.51 -0.64
C ARG A 45 -4.77 -3.73 -0.93
N LYS A 46 -4.29 -4.96 -0.76
CA LYS A 46 -2.93 -5.34 -1.13
C LYS A 46 -2.92 -6.78 -1.61
N GLN A 47 -2.10 -7.05 -2.61
CA GLN A 47 -2.01 -8.37 -3.19
C GLN A 47 -0.68 -8.50 -3.93
N LEU A 48 -0.28 -9.74 -4.21
CA LEU A 48 0.81 -10.02 -5.11
C LEU A 48 0.39 -9.66 -6.54
N GLY A 49 1.30 -9.11 -7.31
CA GLY A 49 1.08 -8.76 -8.70
C GLY A 49 1.38 -7.31 -9.03
N LEU A 50 1.14 -6.97 -10.27
CA LEU A 50 1.33 -5.60 -10.78
C LEU A 50 0.16 -4.72 -10.37
N VAL A 51 0.43 -3.41 -10.31
CA VAL A 51 -0.59 -2.42 -9.91
C VAL A 51 -1.88 -2.60 -10.70
N ARG A 52 -1.80 -2.72 -12.03
CA ARG A 52 -2.98 -2.87 -12.88
C ARG A 52 -3.77 -4.14 -12.62
N ASP A 53 -3.11 -5.18 -12.10
CA ASP A 53 -3.75 -6.47 -11.85
C ASP A 53 -4.34 -6.53 -10.43
N VAL A 54 -3.69 -5.85 -9.48
CA VAL A 54 -4.13 -5.80 -8.09
C VAL A 54 -5.35 -4.91 -7.93
N PHE A 55 -5.38 -3.77 -8.63
CA PHE A 55 -6.42 -2.76 -8.46
C PHE A 55 -7.32 -2.71 -9.68
N ARG A 56 -8.43 -3.43 -9.61
CA ARG A 56 -9.50 -3.37 -10.59
C ARG A 56 -10.49 -2.30 -10.19
N GLU A 57 -11.42 -1.98 -11.08
CA GLU A 57 -12.39 -0.92 -10.86
C GLU A 57 -13.15 -1.09 -9.54
N GLN A 58 -13.62 -2.31 -9.24
CA GLN A 58 -14.35 -2.56 -8.00
C GLN A 58 -13.51 -2.29 -6.76
N HIS A 59 -12.22 -2.55 -6.82
CA HIS A 59 -11.31 -2.29 -5.69
C HIS A 59 -11.12 -0.79 -5.50
N MET A 60 -10.99 -0.06 -6.59
CA MET A 60 -10.81 1.39 -6.53
C MET A 60 -12.02 2.07 -5.91
N LEU A 61 -13.22 1.58 -6.20
CA LEU A 61 -14.45 2.13 -5.63
C LEU A 61 -14.54 1.91 -4.13
N SER A 62 -13.90 0.88 -3.59
CA SER A 62 -13.92 0.59 -2.16
C SER A 62 -12.84 1.35 -1.38
N LEU A 63 -11.82 1.87 -2.06
CA LEU A 63 -10.73 2.60 -1.42
C LEU A 63 -11.07 4.08 -1.30
N ARG A 64 -12.03 4.37 -0.45
CA ARG A 64 -12.53 5.74 -0.25
C ARG A 64 -11.67 6.48 0.75
N GLY A 65 -11.56 7.78 0.59
CA GLY A 65 -10.89 8.64 1.54
C GLY A 65 -10.05 9.71 0.89
N SER A 66 -9.73 10.72 1.68
CA SER A 66 -9.00 11.90 1.25
C SER A 66 -7.52 11.88 1.65
N MET A 67 -7.08 10.81 2.28
CA MET A 67 -5.68 10.58 2.57
C MET A 67 -5.36 9.11 2.41
N GLY A 68 -4.13 8.83 2.01
CA GLY A 68 -3.76 7.45 1.81
C GLY A 68 -2.28 7.28 1.49
N ILE A 69 -1.85 6.03 1.52
CA ILE A 69 -0.49 5.63 1.17
C ILE A 69 -0.56 4.44 0.22
N GLY A 70 0.41 4.38 -0.68
CA GLY A 70 0.55 3.28 -1.61
C GLY A 70 1.97 2.76 -1.65
N HIS A 71 2.12 1.51 -2.04
CA HIS A 71 3.41 0.83 -2.06
C HIS A 71 3.48 -0.17 -3.20
N VAL A 72 4.61 -0.19 -3.89
CA VAL A 72 4.97 -1.28 -4.79
C VAL A 72 6.23 -1.93 -4.24
N ARG A 73 6.18 -3.25 -4.12
CA ARG A 73 7.23 -4.01 -3.47
C ARG A 73 8.13 -4.67 -4.51
N TYR A 74 9.42 -4.59 -4.25
CA TYR A 74 10.41 -5.40 -4.94
C TYR A 74 10.78 -6.56 -4.02
N PRO A 75 10.82 -7.81 -4.54
CA PRO A 75 11.10 -8.96 -3.68
C PRO A 75 12.51 -8.86 -3.09
N THR A 76 12.61 -9.02 -1.78
CA THR A 76 13.87 -9.11 -1.08
C THR A 76 13.96 -10.47 -0.43
N ALA A 77 15.15 -11.09 -0.50
CA ALA A 77 15.47 -12.31 0.24
C ALA A 77 14.43 -13.44 0.12
N GLY A 78 13.89 -13.64 -1.07
CA GLY A 78 13.15 -14.86 -1.37
C GLY A 78 11.75 -14.99 -0.79
N SER A 79 11.19 -13.96 -0.22
CA SER A 79 9.83 -14.03 0.31
C SER A 79 8.84 -13.37 -0.66
N GLN A 80 7.85 -14.14 -1.09
CA GLN A 80 6.76 -13.68 -1.93
C GLN A 80 5.42 -13.86 -1.23
N ASP A 81 5.41 -13.67 0.08
CA ASP A 81 4.21 -13.81 0.87
C ASP A 81 3.36 -12.55 0.75
N ARG A 82 2.06 -12.74 0.48
CA ARG A 82 1.10 -11.63 0.44
C ARG A 82 1.08 -10.84 1.75
N GLU A 83 1.31 -11.49 2.87
CA GLU A 83 1.30 -10.83 4.18
C GLU A 83 2.42 -9.80 4.32
N LEU A 84 3.49 -9.94 3.52
CA LEU A 84 4.58 -8.98 3.51
C LEU A 84 4.33 -7.82 2.55
N ALA A 85 3.25 -7.85 1.77
CA ALA A 85 2.86 -6.72 0.95
C ALA A 85 2.49 -5.54 1.85
N GLN A 86 2.77 -4.35 1.37
CA GLN A 86 2.53 -3.12 2.11
C GLN A 86 1.43 -2.29 1.43
N PRO A 87 0.73 -1.40 2.11
CA PRO A 87 0.96 -0.99 3.51
C PRO A 87 0.57 -2.07 4.52
N MET A 88 1.20 -2.02 5.68
CA MET A 88 0.83 -2.87 6.81
C MET A 88 -0.13 -2.11 7.72
N TYR A 89 -1.05 -2.83 8.35
CA TYR A 89 -2.08 -2.21 9.17
C TYR A 89 -2.16 -2.90 10.53
N VAL A 90 -2.25 -2.09 11.56
CA VAL A 90 -2.43 -2.54 12.94
C VAL A 90 -3.60 -1.77 13.55
N ASN A 91 -4.51 -2.48 14.18
CA ASN A 91 -5.75 -1.90 14.68
C ASN A 91 -5.72 -1.52 16.16
N SER A 92 -4.75 -1.98 16.94
CA SER A 92 -4.71 -1.76 18.39
C SER A 92 -3.43 -1.02 18.79
N PRO A 93 -3.52 -0.01 19.71
CA PRO A 93 -4.72 0.60 20.29
C PRO A 93 -5.42 1.56 19.32
N TYR A 94 -4.72 2.00 18.27
CA TYR A 94 -5.25 2.89 17.24
C TYR A 94 -5.09 2.22 15.88
N GLY A 95 -5.86 2.65 14.89
CA GLY A 95 -5.63 2.21 13.53
C GLY A 95 -4.37 2.90 12.98
N ILE A 96 -3.36 2.10 12.65
CA ILE A 96 -2.09 2.61 12.11
C ILE A 96 -1.77 1.84 10.83
N SER A 97 -1.49 2.57 9.76
CA SER A 97 -1.02 1.99 8.51
C SER A 97 0.35 2.55 8.18
N ILE A 98 1.28 1.68 7.78
CA ILE A 98 2.66 2.07 7.51
C ILE A 98 3.18 1.41 6.24
N SER A 99 3.98 2.17 5.48
CA SER A 99 4.73 1.68 4.33
C SER A 99 6.19 2.07 4.47
N HIS A 100 7.07 1.21 4.00
CA HIS A 100 8.51 1.42 4.11
C HIS A 100 9.23 0.97 2.85
N ASN A 101 10.14 1.77 2.38
CA ASN A 101 11.02 1.42 1.25
C ASN A 101 12.34 0.89 1.82
N GLY A 102 12.41 -0.43 1.96
CA GLY A 102 13.61 -1.07 2.52
C GLY A 102 13.27 -2.37 3.24
N ASN A 103 14.21 -2.83 4.05
CA ASN A 103 14.08 -4.05 4.82
C ASN A 103 14.35 -3.76 6.29
N LEU A 104 13.33 -3.96 7.14
CA LEU A 104 13.42 -3.67 8.57
C LEU A 104 13.34 -4.98 9.37
N THR A 105 14.38 -5.80 9.25
CA THR A 105 14.41 -7.12 9.89
C THR A 105 14.24 -7.03 11.40
N LEU A 106 14.89 -6.05 12.05
CA LEU A 106 14.80 -5.88 13.49
C LEU A 106 13.42 -5.43 13.95
N SER A 107 12.73 -4.63 13.15
CA SER A 107 11.40 -4.18 13.53
C SER A 107 10.40 -5.32 13.54
N LEU A 108 10.60 -6.33 12.74
CA LEU A 108 9.74 -7.52 12.75
C LEU A 108 9.89 -8.33 14.04
N ILE A 109 11.04 -8.22 14.70
CA ILE A 109 11.30 -8.92 15.96
C ILE A 109 10.66 -8.17 17.13
N HIS A 110 10.58 -6.85 17.03
CA HIS A 110 10.12 -6.00 18.12
C HIS A 110 8.66 -5.56 18.02
N ILE A 111 8.03 -5.86 16.93
CA ILE A 111 6.61 -5.62 16.74
C ILE A 111 5.81 -6.83 17.20
#